data_e34be99fa08951e277f4940a5233c7c8
#
_entry.id   e34be99fa08951e277f4940a5233c7c8
#
_cell.length_a   1.000
_cell.length_b   1.000
_cell.length_c   1.000
_cell.angle_alpha   90.00
_cell.angle_beta   90.00
_cell.angle_gamma   90.00
#
_symmetry.space_group_name_H-M   'P 1'
#
loop_
_entity.id
_entity.type
_entity.pdbx_description
1 polymer ?
#
loop_
_entity_poly.entity_id
_entity_poly.type
_entity_poly.pdbx_seq_one_letter_code
_entity_poly.pdbx_strand_id
1 'polypeptide(L)'
;MVSRRTLAVVGVAGALALGGCAAQTSTKEPSEEVTAEPWSFVSRPDLTPPIVTVTTSERGATLDRDGVYAFLGPKDLDQGSAMQGAAIVDGDGDPVWVANTGDDSAFDLRVQEYQGEPVLTYWVGQSGFHGRGEVIILDDTYTEIARVSTGEPIGAGNADMHETTITEDGTMLLLAYVTAPADLTEVGGPRNGYVLEGHVQEVDIATGEVLFEWASLDEVPVTESRHVLDEDGGTRAEPYDYIHLNAVSLDGDEGFLVSARNTSTVYRLDRESASVDWRLGGHSSDFEIDGDARFAWQHDAHRRADGTITLFDNQSEDDAGWSRGLRLAVDEDAMTASLVTQYTPEQDRLSATQGNLQELAGGNVVVGWGSRPFYSEFDRDGTLLYE
;
A
#
# COMPACT_ATOMS: atom_id res chain seq x y z
N MET A 1 -69.72 -32.52 9.68
CA MET A 1 -70.92 -31.72 10.09
C MET A 1 -70.50 -30.31 10.41
N VAL A 2 -71.00 -29.35 9.62
CA VAL A 2 -71.41 -27.99 10.00
C VAL A 2 -70.23 -27.05 10.45
N SER A 3 -70.04 -25.86 9.99
CA SER A 3 -70.76 -24.91 9.11
C SER A 3 -69.84 -23.76 8.77
N ARG A 4 -69.89 -23.30 7.54
CA ARG A 4 -69.30 -22.02 7.06
C ARG A 4 -70.09 -20.86 7.69
N ARG A 5 -69.44 -19.77 8.08
CA ARG A 5 -70.08 -18.45 8.12
C ARG A 5 -69.19 -17.43 7.41
N THR A 6 -69.67 -16.95 6.33
CA THR A 6 -69.29 -15.80 5.53
C THR A 6 -69.69 -14.54 6.29
N LEU A 7 -68.80 -13.58 6.42
CA LEU A 7 -69.20 -12.19 6.72
C LEU A 7 -68.61 -11.27 5.67
N ALA A 8 -69.51 -10.62 4.97
CA ALA A 8 -69.20 -9.53 4.06
C ALA A 8 -69.07 -8.22 4.86
N VAL A 9 -68.06 -7.42 4.56
CA VAL A 9 -67.99 -6.02 5.00
C VAL A 9 -67.80 -5.14 3.79
N VAL A 10 -68.70 -4.17 3.72
CA VAL A 10 -68.95 -3.18 2.70
C VAL A 10 -67.81 -2.17 2.67
N GLY A 11 -67.36 -1.80 1.46
CA GLY A 11 -66.34 -0.78 1.22
C GLY A 11 -66.82 0.64 1.45
N VAL A 12 -65.88 1.48 1.89
CA VAL A 12 -65.97 2.93 1.74
C VAL A 12 -64.74 3.38 0.96
N ALA A 13 -64.94 3.88 -0.24
CA ALA A 13 -63.93 4.48 -1.07
C ALA A 13 -63.62 5.91 -0.52
N GLY A 14 -62.42 6.08 0.00
CA GLY A 14 -61.86 7.39 0.29
C GLY A 14 -60.73 7.65 -0.69
N ALA A 15 -60.95 8.55 -1.64
CA ALA A 15 -59.94 9.02 -2.56
C ALA A 15 -59.01 9.99 -1.81
N LEU A 16 -57.77 9.54 -1.51
CA LEU A 16 -56.67 10.40 -1.10
C LEU A 16 -55.76 10.59 -2.31
N ALA A 17 -55.74 11.80 -2.84
CA ALA A 17 -54.79 12.25 -3.83
C ALA A 17 -53.41 12.34 -3.14
N LEU A 18 -52.53 11.35 -3.38
CA LEU A 18 -51.10 11.40 -3.07
C LEU A 18 -50.38 12.04 -4.26
N GLY A 19 -49.91 13.26 -4.06
CA GLY A 19 -48.97 13.92 -4.96
C GLY A 19 -47.70 13.06 -5.04
N GLY A 20 -47.48 12.44 -6.18
CA GLY A 20 -46.26 11.70 -6.48
C GLY A 20 -45.11 12.68 -6.68
N CYS A 21 -44.16 12.72 -5.72
CA CYS A 21 -42.80 13.11 -6.04
C CYS A 21 -42.23 12.02 -6.95
N ALA A 22 -42.13 12.32 -8.24
CA ALA A 22 -41.35 11.52 -9.17
C ALA A 22 -39.90 11.63 -8.72
N ALA A 23 -39.36 10.58 -8.12
CA ALA A 23 -37.96 10.40 -8.02
C ALA A 23 -37.42 10.34 -9.46
N GLN A 24 -36.68 11.36 -9.87
CA GLN A 24 -35.88 11.29 -11.08
C GLN A 24 -34.78 10.26 -10.79
N THR A 25 -34.97 9.03 -11.23
CA THR A 25 -33.90 8.10 -11.46
C THR A 25 -33.04 8.70 -12.58
N SER A 26 -31.95 9.35 -12.21
CA SER A 26 -30.88 9.67 -13.12
C SER A 26 -30.36 8.31 -13.62
N THR A 27 -30.80 7.89 -14.79
CA THR A 27 -30.11 6.87 -15.55
C THR A 27 -28.84 7.52 -16.03
N LYS A 28 -27.73 7.31 -15.27
CA LYS A 28 -26.39 7.58 -15.76
C LYS A 28 -26.27 6.72 -17.03
N GLU A 29 -26.17 7.38 -18.20
CA GLU A 29 -25.82 6.68 -19.42
C GLU A 29 -24.54 5.91 -19.14
N PRO A 30 -24.37 4.65 -19.62
CA PRO A 30 -23.11 3.96 -19.51
C PRO A 30 -22.06 4.87 -20.15
N SER A 31 -21.00 5.21 -19.42
CA SER A 31 -19.82 5.86 -19.99
C SER A 31 -19.46 5.06 -21.24
N GLU A 32 -19.31 5.72 -22.39
CA GLU A 32 -18.73 5.09 -23.57
C GLU A 32 -17.44 4.43 -23.12
N GLU A 33 -17.36 3.12 -23.29
CA GLU A 33 -16.13 2.36 -23.11
C GLU A 33 -15.16 2.92 -24.15
N VAL A 34 -14.22 3.75 -23.71
CA VAL A 34 -13.16 4.27 -24.58
C VAL A 34 -12.26 3.06 -24.88
N THR A 35 -12.53 2.39 -25.99
CA THR A 35 -11.65 1.36 -26.52
C THR A 35 -10.45 2.05 -27.15
N ALA A 36 -9.48 2.45 -26.32
CA ALA A 36 -8.21 2.96 -26.81
C ALA A 36 -7.46 1.80 -27.49
N GLU A 37 -6.87 2.09 -28.65
CA GLU A 37 -6.03 1.11 -29.33
C GLU A 37 -4.77 0.86 -28.50
N PRO A 38 -4.30 -0.39 -28.36
CA PRO A 38 -3.08 -0.69 -27.62
C PRO A 38 -1.87 0.04 -28.21
N TRP A 39 -0.96 0.45 -27.34
CA TRP A 39 0.32 1.02 -27.75
C TRP A 39 1.12 0.03 -28.62
N SER A 40 1.74 0.53 -29.68
CA SER A 40 2.65 -0.26 -30.51
C SER A 40 3.90 0.54 -30.88
N PHE A 41 5.07 -0.08 -30.74
CA PHE A 41 6.35 0.57 -31.01
C PHE A 41 7.10 -0.16 -32.11
N VAL A 42 7.55 0.58 -33.14
CA VAL A 42 8.26 -0.01 -34.29
C VAL A 42 9.60 -0.64 -33.88
N SER A 43 10.33 0.01 -32.95
CA SER A 43 11.63 -0.47 -32.46
C SER A 43 11.53 -1.51 -31.35
N ARG A 44 10.40 -1.56 -30.64
CA ARG A 44 10.15 -2.44 -29.49
C ARG A 44 8.72 -2.97 -29.54
N PRO A 45 8.40 -3.82 -30.55
CA PRO A 45 7.06 -4.36 -30.70
C PRO A 45 6.66 -5.37 -29.59
N ASP A 46 7.60 -5.73 -28.76
CA ASP A 46 7.43 -6.55 -27.56
C ASP A 46 6.89 -5.76 -26.34
N LEU A 47 6.90 -4.43 -26.38
CA LEU A 47 6.40 -3.60 -25.29
C LEU A 47 4.91 -3.32 -25.44
N THR A 48 4.15 -3.62 -24.40
CA THR A 48 2.72 -3.36 -24.28
C THR A 48 2.41 -2.65 -22.97
N PRO A 49 2.80 -1.37 -22.80
CA PRO A 49 2.53 -0.63 -21.58
C PRO A 49 1.01 -0.45 -21.36
N PRO A 50 0.59 -0.20 -20.12
CA PRO A 50 -0.82 0.03 -19.83
C PRO A 50 -1.35 1.27 -20.53
N ILE A 51 -2.65 1.26 -20.83
CA ILE A 51 -3.35 2.47 -21.26
C ILE A 51 -3.82 3.18 -20.01
N VAL A 52 -3.43 4.43 -19.85
CA VAL A 52 -3.83 5.28 -18.73
C VAL A 52 -4.84 6.32 -19.24
N THR A 53 -5.97 6.45 -18.53
CA THR A 53 -6.96 7.49 -18.81
C THR A 53 -6.98 8.46 -17.63
N VAL A 54 -6.76 9.74 -17.91
CA VAL A 54 -6.75 10.79 -16.90
C VAL A 54 -8.08 11.53 -16.90
N THR A 55 -8.76 11.57 -15.73
CA THR A 55 -10.00 12.33 -15.51
C THR A 55 -9.72 13.49 -14.56
N THR A 56 -10.03 14.70 -14.96
CA THR A 56 -9.79 15.91 -14.16
C THR A 56 -11.07 16.45 -13.54
N SER A 57 -11.00 16.88 -12.28
CA SER A 57 -12.03 17.72 -11.65
C SER A 57 -12.03 19.14 -12.25
N GLU A 58 -13.05 19.96 -11.94
CA GLU A 58 -13.06 21.36 -12.36
C GLU A 58 -11.84 22.14 -11.84
N ARG A 59 -11.36 21.86 -10.64
CA ARG A 59 -10.14 22.46 -10.06
C ARG A 59 -8.88 21.90 -10.73
N GLY A 60 -8.84 20.60 -10.98
CA GLY A 60 -7.73 19.92 -11.63
C GLY A 60 -7.52 20.35 -13.09
N ALA A 61 -8.57 20.77 -13.79
CA ALA A 61 -8.49 21.25 -15.17
C ALA A 61 -7.61 22.52 -15.35
N THR A 62 -7.27 23.20 -14.27
CA THR A 62 -6.39 24.38 -14.28
C THR A 62 -4.94 24.05 -13.89
N LEU A 63 -4.63 22.82 -13.53
CA LEU A 63 -3.27 22.40 -13.21
C LEU A 63 -2.43 22.28 -14.49
N ASP A 64 -1.22 22.81 -14.41
CA ASP A 64 -0.19 22.54 -15.40
C ASP A 64 0.37 21.14 -15.16
N ARG A 65 0.22 20.26 -16.14
CA ARG A 65 0.71 18.88 -16.08
C ARG A 65 1.97 18.65 -16.91
N ASP A 66 2.49 19.71 -17.53
CA ASP A 66 3.77 19.64 -18.25
C ASP A 66 4.89 19.31 -17.25
N GLY A 67 5.65 18.24 -17.53
CA GLY A 67 6.73 17.76 -16.66
C GLY A 67 6.27 16.98 -15.42
N VAL A 68 4.98 16.64 -15.32
CA VAL A 68 4.46 15.70 -14.30
C VAL A 68 4.58 14.27 -14.83
N TYR A 69 5.05 13.37 -13.99
CA TYR A 69 5.21 11.96 -14.33
C TYR A 69 4.59 11.10 -13.23
N ALA A 70 3.85 10.06 -13.63
CA ALA A 70 3.36 9.06 -12.71
C ALA A 70 4.19 7.76 -12.84
N PHE A 71 4.56 7.19 -11.71
CA PHE A 71 5.25 5.91 -11.62
C PHE A 71 4.25 4.81 -11.34
N LEU A 72 4.22 3.81 -12.21
CA LEU A 72 3.24 2.74 -12.19
C LEU A 72 3.92 1.39 -12.00
N GLY A 73 3.25 0.51 -11.27
CA GLY A 73 3.57 -0.92 -11.20
C GLY A 73 2.44 -1.73 -11.86
N PRO A 74 2.31 -1.71 -13.20
CA PRO A 74 1.23 -2.42 -13.85
C PRO A 74 1.30 -3.92 -13.57
N LYS A 75 0.14 -4.49 -13.26
CA LYS A 75 -0.05 -5.92 -13.00
C LYS A 75 -1.18 -6.43 -13.87
N ASP A 76 -0.95 -7.57 -14.50
CA ASP A 76 -2.01 -8.28 -15.19
C ASP A 76 -2.78 -9.14 -14.20
N LEU A 77 -3.79 -8.56 -13.57
CA LEU A 77 -4.66 -9.28 -12.64
C LEU A 77 -5.78 -10.05 -13.35
N ASP A 78 -6.13 -9.66 -14.60
CA ASP A 78 -7.35 -10.15 -15.26
C ASP A 78 -7.18 -10.44 -16.78
N GLN A 79 -6.10 -11.07 -17.22
CA GLN A 79 -5.90 -11.50 -18.62
C GLN A 79 -5.53 -10.38 -19.60
N GLY A 80 -4.73 -9.45 -19.15
CA GLY A 80 -4.34 -8.34 -19.99
C GLY A 80 -3.30 -8.69 -21.02
N SER A 81 -3.16 -7.76 -21.90
CA SER A 81 -2.06 -7.67 -22.83
C SER A 81 -0.96 -6.74 -22.33
N ALA A 82 -1.17 -6.10 -21.17
CA ALA A 82 -0.21 -5.19 -20.60
C ALA A 82 0.96 -5.94 -19.97
N MET A 83 2.17 -5.47 -20.23
CA MET A 83 3.35 -6.04 -19.58
C MET A 83 3.33 -5.72 -18.08
N GLN A 84 3.83 -6.65 -17.31
CA GLN A 84 4.09 -6.45 -15.88
C GLN A 84 5.43 -5.73 -15.71
N GLY A 85 5.53 -4.92 -14.65
CA GLY A 85 6.78 -4.27 -14.33
C GLY A 85 6.63 -2.81 -13.97
N ALA A 86 7.78 -2.11 -13.90
CA ALA A 86 7.83 -0.70 -13.60
C ALA A 86 7.64 0.14 -14.87
N ALA A 87 6.80 1.18 -14.81
CA ALA A 87 6.55 2.06 -15.94
C ALA A 87 6.45 3.52 -15.49
N ILE A 88 6.83 4.44 -16.37
CA ILE A 88 6.66 5.88 -16.20
C ILE A 88 5.73 6.36 -17.32
N VAL A 89 4.71 7.10 -16.94
CA VAL A 89 3.83 7.82 -17.89
C VAL A 89 3.90 9.31 -17.61
N ASP A 90 3.63 10.13 -18.61
CA ASP A 90 3.53 11.58 -18.45
C ASP A 90 2.15 12.01 -17.91
N GLY A 91 1.93 13.32 -17.78
CA GLY A 91 0.70 13.91 -17.26
C GLY A 91 -0.55 13.64 -18.11
N ASP A 92 -0.40 13.22 -19.34
CA ASP A 92 -1.48 12.83 -20.25
C ASP A 92 -1.72 11.31 -20.26
N GLY A 93 -0.86 10.55 -19.58
CA GLY A 93 -0.92 9.10 -19.49
C GLY A 93 -0.12 8.39 -20.60
N ASP A 94 0.65 9.12 -21.38
CA ASP A 94 1.47 8.56 -22.45
C ASP A 94 2.74 7.88 -21.87
N PRO A 95 3.14 6.70 -22.36
CA PRO A 95 4.27 5.96 -21.82
C PRO A 95 5.60 6.64 -22.16
N VAL A 96 6.40 6.91 -21.11
CA VAL A 96 7.74 7.51 -21.20
C VAL A 96 8.83 6.47 -21.09
N TRP A 97 8.71 5.55 -20.14
CA TRP A 97 9.69 4.51 -19.88
C TRP A 97 9.06 3.26 -19.30
N VAL A 98 9.65 2.11 -19.60
CA VAL A 98 9.19 0.81 -19.09
C VAL A 98 10.40 -0.07 -18.79
N ALA A 99 10.47 -0.62 -17.60
CA ALA A 99 11.43 -1.66 -17.26
C ALA A 99 11.01 -2.98 -17.91
N ASN A 100 11.91 -3.58 -18.70
CA ASN A 100 11.71 -4.94 -19.20
C ASN A 100 12.42 -5.91 -18.28
N THR A 101 11.67 -6.55 -17.38
CA THR A 101 12.20 -7.49 -16.38
C THR A 101 12.07 -8.95 -16.80
N GLY A 102 11.61 -9.20 -18.03
CA GLY A 102 11.38 -10.56 -18.51
C GLY A 102 10.21 -11.24 -17.79
N ASP A 103 10.47 -12.39 -17.16
CA ASP A 103 9.47 -13.14 -16.37
C ASP A 103 9.42 -12.70 -14.90
N ASP A 104 10.33 -11.81 -14.46
CA ASP A 104 10.32 -11.28 -13.11
C ASP A 104 9.36 -10.10 -12.98
N SER A 105 8.76 -9.98 -11.82
CA SER A 105 7.94 -8.82 -11.46
C SER A 105 8.81 -7.64 -11.06
N ALA A 106 8.29 -6.41 -11.23
CA ALA A 106 8.92 -5.22 -10.69
C ALA A 106 7.92 -4.42 -9.84
N PHE A 107 8.40 -3.89 -8.71
CA PHE A 107 7.61 -3.14 -7.74
C PHE A 107 8.41 -1.94 -7.21
N ASP A 108 7.75 -1.09 -6.45
CA ASP A 108 8.35 0.01 -5.70
C ASP A 108 9.23 0.92 -6.56
N LEU A 109 8.73 1.29 -7.77
CA LEU A 109 9.41 2.26 -8.61
C LEU A 109 9.27 3.65 -8.01
N ARG A 110 10.42 4.27 -7.69
CA ARG A 110 10.46 5.62 -7.14
C ARG A 110 11.73 6.37 -7.49
N VAL A 111 11.69 7.70 -7.34
CA VAL A 111 12.89 8.53 -7.30
C VAL A 111 13.40 8.57 -5.87
N GLN A 112 14.69 8.33 -5.70
CA GLN A 112 15.40 8.46 -4.44
C GLN A 112 16.69 9.26 -4.67
N GLU A 113 17.46 9.51 -3.62
CA GLU A 113 18.76 10.16 -3.71
C GLU A 113 19.86 9.17 -3.29
N TYR A 114 20.92 9.07 -4.07
CA TYR A 114 22.09 8.28 -3.75
C TYR A 114 23.36 9.08 -4.05
N GLN A 115 24.21 9.26 -3.05
CA GLN A 115 25.44 10.05 -3.13
C GLN A 115 25.22 11.52 -3.62
N GLY A 116 24.08 12.11 -3.26
CA GLY A 116 23.72 13.48 -3.61
C GLY A 116 23.14 13.66 -5.01
N GLU A 117 22.91 12.58 -5.75
CA GLU A 117 22.31 12.59 -7.07
C GLU A 117 20.96 11.86 -7.07
N PRO A 118 19.97 12.34 -7.84
CA PRO A 118 18.71 11.64 -7.99
C PRO A 118 18.89 10.35 -8.78
N VAL A 119 18.28 9.28 -8.29
CA VAL A 119 18.30 7.95 -8.90
C VAL A 119 16.89 7.41 -9.02
N LEU A 120 16.67 6.48 -9.98
CA LEU A 120 15.50 5.64 -10.00
C LEU A 120 15.81 4.31 -9.31
N THR A 121 14.90 3.88 -8.44
CA THR A 121 14.98 2.55 -7.82
C THR A 121 13.73 1.76 -8.13
N TYR A 122 13.87 0.45 -8.27
CA TYR A 122 12.76 -0.50 -8.29
C TYR A 122 13.24 -1.86 -7.85
N TRP A 123 12.34 -2.57 -7.18
CA TRP A 123 12.57 -3.98 -6.84
C TRP A 123 12.29 -4.87 -8.05
N VAL A 124 13.06 -5.96 -8.20
CA VAL A 124 12.86 -6.99 -9.25
C VAL A 124 13.05 -8.38 -8.67
N GLY A 125 12.15 -9.31 -9.02
CA GLY A 125 12.25 -10.69 -8.56
C GLY A 125 10.96 -11.49 -8.70
N GLN A 126 10.90 -12.57 -7.94
CA GLN A 126 9.73 -13.45 -7.88
C GLN A 126 8.74 -12.91 -6.84
N SER A 127 7.53 -12.58 -7.27
CA SER A 127 6.48 -12.03 -6.41
C SER A 127 5.41 -13.06 -6.07
N GLY A 128 4.76 -12.85 -4.93
CA GLY A 128 3.63 -13.61 -4.41
C GLY A 128 2.93 -12.78 -3.35
N PHE A 129 2.61 -13.36 -2.19
CA PHE A 129 2.25 -12.58 -1.00
C PHE A 129 3.45 -11.80 -0.46
N HIS A 130 4.66 -12.35 -0.65
CA HIS A 130 5.95 -11.76 -0.36
C HIS A 130 6.86 -11.89 -1.57
N GLY A 131 7.85 -10.99 -1.66
CA GLY A 131 8.84 -11.00 -2.71
C GLY A 131 10.12 -11.74 -2.32
N ARG A 132 10.85 -12.21 -3.33
CA ARG A 132 12.24 -12.61 -3.24
C ARG A 132 12.97 -12.05 -4.43
N GLY A 133 13.83 -11.07 -4.18
CA GLY A 133 14.49 -10.35 -5.25
C GLY A 133 15.57 -9.41 -4.74
N GLU A 134 15.81 -8.40 -5.55
CA GLU A 134 16.84 -7.40 -5.38
C GLU A 134 16.32 -6.03 -5.81
N VAL A 135 16.99 -4.97 -5.38
CA VAL A 135 16.66 -3.59 -5.77
C VAL A 135 17.67 -3.11 -6.80
N ILE A 136 17.17 -2.62 -7.91
CA ILE A 136 17.96 -1.99 -8.97
C ILE A 136 18.03 -0.49 -8.72
N ILE A 137 19.21 0.10 -8.86
CA ILE A 137 19.45 1.54 -8.82
C ILE A 137 19.91 1.99 -10.20
N LEU A 138 19.16 2.90 -10.82
CA LEU A 138 19.50 3.50 -12.12
C LEU A 138 19.88 4.97 -11.96
N ASP A 139 20.86 5.42 -12.75
CA ASP A 139 21.19 6.85 -12.88
C ASP A 139 20.20 7.61 -13.78
N ASP A 140 20.44 8.91 -14.00
CA ASP A 140 19.63 9.79 -14.84
C ASP A 140 19.65 9.43 -16.34
N THR A 141 20.49 8.48 -16.75
CA THR A 141 20.52 7.90 -18.10
C THR A 141 19.83 6.54 -18.18
N TYR A 142 19.15 6.12 -17.11
CA TYR A 142 18.56 4.79 -16.95
C TYR A 142 19.57 3.64 -17.00
N THR A 143 20.85 3.92 -16.67
CA THR A 143 21.89 2.90 -16.56
C THR A 143 21.93 2.35 -15.15
N GLU A 144 21.95 1.01 -15.00
CA GLU A 144 22.13 0.35 -13.69
C GLU A 144 23.50 0.68 -13.12
N ILE A 145 23.52 1.33 -11.95
CA ILE A 145 24.73 1.73 -11.24
C ILE A 145 24.97 0.89 -9.98
N ALA A 146 23.91 0.29 -9.42
CA ALA A 146 24.02 -0.62 -8.29
C ALA A 146 22.84 -1.60 -8.27
N ARG A 147 23.07 -2.71 -7.56
CA ARG A 147 22.06 -3.73 -7.24
C ARG A 147 22.22 -4.12 -5.79
N VAL A 148 21.14 -4.01 -5.01
CA VAL A 148 21.16 -4.23 -3.56
C VAL A 148 20.26 -5.40 -3.19
N SER A 149 20.72 -6.19 -2.28
CA SER A 149 19.99 -7.35 -1.75
C SER A 149 20.22 -7.49 -0.26
N THR A 150 19.44 -8.33 0.38
CA THR A 150 19.67 -8.75 1.77
C THR A 150 21.03 -9.45 1.93
N GLY A 151 21.64 -9.26 3.10
CA GLY A 151 22.87 -9.93 3.50
C GLY A 151 22.65 -11.05 4.52
N GLU A 152 23.76 -11.58 5.08
CA GLU A 152 23.67 -12.58 6.15
C GLU A 152 23.03 -11.99 7.41
N PRO A 153 22.22 -12.77 8.17
CA PRO A 153 22.00 -14.22 8.02
C PRO A 153 20.90 -14.62 7.03
N ILE A 154 20.18 -13.69 6.42
CA ILE A 154 19.07 -13.96 5.50
C ILE A 154 19.59 -14.50 4.16
N GLY A 155 20.71 -13.95 3.69
CA GLY A 155 21.33 -14.27 2.41
C GLY A 155 20.79 -13.46 1.24
N ALA A 156 21.58 -13.37 0.18
CA ALA A 156 21.25 -12.57 -1.00
C ALA A 156 20.03 -13.09 -1.77
N GLY A 157 19.33 -12.17 -2.48
CA GLY A 157 18.16 -12.48 -3.31
C GLY A 157 16.87 -12.68 -2.53
N ASN A 158 16.79 -12.22 -1.27
CA ASN A 158 15.62 -12.36 -0.42
C ASN A 158 15.01 -11.01 0.01
N ALA A 159 15.40 -9.91 -0.64
CA ALA A 159 14.72 -8.64 -0.41
C ALA A 159 13.24 -8.76 -0.81
N ASP A 160 12.36 -8.30 0.04
CA ASP A 160 10.92 -8.29 -0.21
C ASP A 160 10.52 -7.13 -1.14
N MET A 161 9.38 -7.27 -1.80
CA MET A 161 8.94 -6.41 -2.88
C MET A 161 8.23 -5.11 -2.42
N HIS A 162 7.93 -4.95 -1.12
CA HIS A 162 7.02 -3.91 -0.68
C HIS A 162 7.66 -2.52 -0.70
N GLU A 163 8.61 -2.26 0.14
CA GLU A 163 9.23 -0.95 0.20
C GLU A 163 10.74 -1.03 0.47
N THR A 164 11.47 -0.11 -0.19
CA THR A 164 12.90 0.04 0.00
C THR A 164 13.26 1.53 0.10
N THR A 165 14.11 1.90 1.04
CA THR A 165 14.46 3.30 1.28
C THR A 165 15.97 3.48 1.28
N ILE A 166 16.51 4.37 0.41
CA ILE A 166 17.89 4.81 0.47
C ILE A 166 18.02 5.87 1.57
N THR A 167 19.03 5.76 2.41
CA THR A 167 19.34 6.74 3.45
C THR A 167 20.40 7.75 2.98
N GLU A 168 20.50 8.88 3.68
CA GLU A 168 21.52 9.90 3.39
C GLU A 168 22.96 9.37 3.58
N ASP A 169 23.13 8.32 4.39
CA ASP A 169 24.41 7.65 4.63
C ASP A 169 24.83 6.71 3.49
N GLY A 170 24.02 6.56 2.45
CA GLY A 170 24.28 5.67 1.31
C GLY A 170 24.00 4.21 1.62
N THR A 171 23.13 3.95 2.58
CA THR A 171 22.62 2.63 2.91
C THR A 171 21.21 2.43 2.34
N MET A 172 20.71 1.21 2.35
CA MET A 172 19.34 0.88 1.95
C MET A 172 18.64 0.07 3.03
N LEU A 173 17.44 0.50 3.39
CA LEU A 173 16.51 -0.26 4.23
C LEU A 173 15.76 -1.26 3.37
N LEU A 174 15.74 -2.52 3.82
CA LEU A 174 15.12 -3.64 3.13
C LEU A 174 14.22 -4.42 4.09
N LEU A 175 13.13 -4.94 3.57
CA LEU A 175 12.29 -5.93 4.22
C LEU A 175 12.64 -7.33 3.70
N ALA A 176 12.45 -8.35 4.54
CA ALA A 176 12.61 -9.73 4.14
C ALA A 176 11.79 -10.67 5.03
N TYR A 177 11.64 -11.93 4.59
CA TYR A 177 10.90 -12.94 5.33
C TYR A 177 11.66 -14.26 5.41
N VAL A 178 11.64 -14.83 6.60
CA VAL A 178 12.25 -16.14 6.87
C VAL A 178 11.22 -17.05 7.52
N THR A 179 11.13 -18.31 7.08
CA THR A 179 10.31 -19.31 7.77
C THR A 179 10.96 -19.72 9.07
N ALA A 180 10.41 -19.32 10.20
CA ALA A 180 10.92 -19.57 11.55
C ALA A 180 9.97 -20.46 12.38
N PRO A 181 10.50 -21.30 13.31
CA PRO A 181 9.66 -22.08 14.21
C PRO A 181 9.02 -21.19 15.27
N ALA A 182 7.72 -21.44 15.61
CA ALA A 182 7.00 -20.73 16.65
C ALA A 182 5.98 -21.63 17.35
N ASP A 183 5.67 -21.32 18.62
CA ASP A 183 4.53 -21.89 19.32
C ASP A 183 3.26 -21.11 18.94
N LEU A 184 2.36 -21.75 18.19
CA LEU A 184 1.12 -21.13 17.70
C LEU A 184 -0.11 -21.50 18.56
N THR A 185 0.08 -22.09 19.74
CA THR A 185 -1.05 -22.55 20.57
C THR A 185 -1.98 -21.45 21.04
N GLU A 186 -1.46 -20.23 21.23
CA GLU A 186 -2.26 -19.07 21.64
C GLU A 186 -3.16 -18.52 20.52
N VAL A 187 -2.81 -18.81 19.26
CA VAL A 187 -3.62 -18.44 18.08
C VAL A 187 -4.35 -19.65 17.47
N GLY A 188 -4.44 -20.76 18.21
CA GLY A 188 -5.19 -21.96 17.81
C GLY A 188 -4.42 -22.93 16.92
N GLY A 189 -3.13 -22.71 16.70
CA GLY A 189 -2.27 -23.54 15.87
C GLY A 189 -1.43 -24.57 16.63
N PRO A 190 -0.51 -25.24 15.93
CA PRO A 190 0.36 -26.25 16.52
C PRO A 190 1.45 -25.64 17.42
N ARG A 191 1.82 -26.34 18.50
CA ARG A 191 2.94 -25.96 19.37
C ARG A 191 4.29 -25.92 18.63
N ASN A 192 4.50 -26.82 17.68
CA ASN A 192 5.70 -26.87 16.85
C ASN A 192 5.36 -26.30 15.46
N GLY A 193 4.78 -25.10 15.44
CA GLY A 193 4.38 -24.41 14.23
C GLY A 193 5.52 -23.64 13.59
N TYR A 194 5.17 -22.96 12.51
CA TYR A 194 6.05 -22.08 11.75
C TYR A 194 5.33 -20.79 11.36
N VAL A 195 6.07 -19.71 11.38
CA VAL A 195 5.64 -18.38 10.90
C VAL A 195 6.49 -17.90 9.76
N LEU A 196 6.00 -16.90 9.03
CA LEU A 196 6.83 -16.00 8.26
C LEU A 196 7.29 -14.89 9.19
N GLU A 197 8.53 -14.99 9.64
CA GLU A 197 9.17 -13.97 10.45
C GLU A 197 9.61 -12.82 9.55
N GLY A 198 9.14 -11.61 9.86
CA GLY A 198 9.52 -10.40 9.15
C GLY A 198 10.85 -9.87 9.66
N HIS A 199 11.70 -9.44 8.74
CA HIS A 199 13.01 -8.85 9.03
C HIS A 199 13.13 -7.46 8.41
N VAL A 200 13.84 -6.58 9.10
CA VAL A 200 14.34 -5.30 8.58
C VAL A 200 15.86 -5.37 8.55
N GLN A 201 16.46 -5.08 7.41
CA GLN A 201 17.91 -4.90 7.29
C GLN A 201 18.23 -3.50 6.79
N GLU A 202 19.29 -2.90 7.34
CA GLU A 202 19.99 -1.77 6.75
C GLU A 202 21.30 -2.28 6.12
N VAL A 203 21.46 -2.06 4.82
CA VAL A 203 22.59 -2.60 4.04
C VAL A 203 23.36 -1.46 3.38
N ASP A 204 24.66 -1.41 3.55
CA ASP A 204 25.53 -0.47 2.83
C ASP A 204 25.50 -0.81 1.32
N ILE A 205 25.10 0.15 0.48
CA ILE A 205 24.88 -0.06 -0.95
C ILE A 205 26.17 -0.41 -1.67
N ALA A 206 27.30 0.17 -1.26
CA ALA A 206 28.56 0.00 -1.95
C ALA A 206 29.25 -1.33 -1.61
N THR A 207 29.09 -1.84 -0.39
CA THR A 207 29.80 -3.01 0.11
C THR A 207 28.93 -4.24 0.27
N GLY A 208 27.61 -4.08 0.42
CA GLY A 208 26.67 -5.14 0.78
C GLY A 208 26.75 -5.57 2.25
N GLU A 209 27.46 -4.80 3.12
CA GLU A 209 27.53 -5.07 4.55
C GLU A 209 26.20 -4.77 5.23
N VAL A 210 25.70 -5.69 6.07
CA VAL A 210 24.53 -5.48 6.91
C VAL A 210 24.95 -4.69 8.16
N LEU A 211 24.41 -3.49 8.31
CA LEU A 211 24.74 -2.58 9.41
C LEU A 211 23.72 -2.67 10.56
N PHE A 212 22.50 -3.05 10.25
CA PHE A 212 21.41 -3.25 11.20
C PHE A 212 20.56 -4.45 10.77
N GLU A 213 20.07 -5.19 11.75
CA GLU A 213 19.07 -6.24 11.56
C GLU A 213 18.10 -6.30 12.73
N TRP A 214 16.82 -6.41 12.41
CA TRP A 214 15.75 -6.68 13.35
C TRP A 214 14.93 -7.87 12.87
N ALA A 215 14.54 -8.74 13.81
CA ALA A 215 13.68 -9.89 13.58
C ALA A 215 12.40 -9.75 14.41
N SER A 216 11.26 -9.90 13.76
CA SER A 216 9.96 -9.59 14.37
C SER A 216 9.57 -10.48 15.56
N LEU A 217 10.00 -11.75 15.58
CA LEU A 217 9.69 -12.66 16.69
C LEU A 217 10.38 -12.30 18.01
N ASP A 218 11.45 -11.50 17.97
CA ASP A 218 12.15 -11.07 19.17
C ASP A 218 11.30 -10.10 20.02
N GLU A 219 10.42 -9.30 19.36
CA GLU A 219 9.70 -8.21 19.98
C GLU A 219 8.19 -8.22 19.75
N VAL A 220 7.69 -8.94 18.74
CA VAL A 220 6.27 -8.95 18.36
C VAL A 220 5.70 -10.36 18.47
N PRO A 221 4.90 -10.64 19.52
CA PRO A 221 4.28 -11.95 19.70
C PRO A 221 3.22 -12.23 18.61
N VAL A 222 3.06 -13.48 18.22
CA VAL A 222 2.08 -13.91 17.21
C VAL A 222 0.62 -13.53 17.56
N THR A 223 0.34 -13.27 18.82
CA THR A 223 -0.97 -12.83 19.31
C THR A 223 -1.32 -11.37 18.95
N GLU A 224 -0.37 -10.58 18.50
CA GLU A 224 -0.66 -9.24 17.98
C GLU A 224 -1.31 -9.27 16.58
N SER A 225 -1.23 -10.41 15.89
CA SER A 225 -1.84 -10.54 14.57
C SER A 225 -3.37 -10.44 14.61
N ARG A 226 -3.92 -9.67 13.68
CA ARG A 226 -5.35 -9.62 13.35
C ARG A 226 -5.70 -10.63 12.24
N HIS A 227 -4.68 -11.11 11.53
CA HIS A 227 -4.86 -12.16 10.54
C HIS A 227 -5.15 -13.50 11.24
N VAL A 228 -6.20 -14.16 10.81
CA VAL A 228 -6.58 -15.45 11.40
C VAL A 228 -5.72 -16.55 10.80
N LEU A 229 -5.14 -17.39 11.66
CA LEU A 229 -4.41 -18.57 11.20
C LEU A 229 -5.38 -19.53 10.48
N ASP A 230 -5.06 -19.89 9.25
CA ASP A 230 -5.83 -20.87 8.48
C ASP A 230 -5.82 -22.25 9.12
N GLU A 231 -6.88 -23.05 8.93
CA GLU A 231 -7.05 -24.37 9.53
C GLU A 231 -5.87 -25.33 9.25
N ASP A 232 -5.30 -25.26 8.05
CA ASP A 232 -4.15 -26.06 7.62
C ASP A 232 -2.82 -25.28 7.68
N GLY A 233 -2.84 -24.01 8.12
CA GLY A 233 -1.70 -23.11 8.20
C GLY A 233 -0.78 -23.37 9.39
N GLY A 234 0.28 -22.60 9.49
CA GLY A 234 1.27 -22.70 10.56
C GLY A 234 2.19 -23.91 10.42
N THR A 235 2.27 -24.49 9.24
CA THR A 235 3.22 -25.56 8.91
C THR A 235 4.48 -24.97 8.25
N ARG A 236 5.55 -25.77 8.10
CA ARG A 236 6.77 -25.31 7.40
C ARG A 236 6.51 -25.03 5.93
N ALA A 237 5.57 -25.72 5.31
CA ALA A 237 5.22 -25.52 3.88
C ALA A 237 4.27 -24.32 3.70
N GLU A 238 3.41 -24.07 4.70
CA GLU A 238 2.45 -22.99 4.74
C GLU A 238 2.58 -22.26 6.09
N PRO A 239 3.66 -21.49 6.30
CA PRO A 239 3.91 -20.79 7.55
C PRO A 239 2.86 -19.68 7.77
N TYR A 240 2.55 -19.41 9.03
CA TYR A 240 1.61 -18.37 9.40
C TYR A 240 2.22 -16.98 9.15
N ASP A 241 1.62 -16.22 8.26
CA ASP A 241 1.98 -14.83 8.00
C ASP A 241 1.35 -13.92 9.07
N TYR A 242 1.96 -13.88 10.24
CA TYR A 242 1.37 -13.22 11.40
C TYR A 242 1.58 -11.70 11.42
N ILE A 243 2.59 -11.18 10.71
CA ILE A 243 3.00 -9.79 10.81
C ILE A 243 2.85 -9.01 9.50
N HIS A 244 3.36 -9.52 8.38
CA HIS A 244 3.30 -8.94 7.04
C HIS A 244 3.82 -7.50 7.00
N LEU A 245 5.14 -7.32 7.11
CA LEU A 245 5.81 -6.03 6.98
C LEU A 245 5.66 -5.48 5.56
N ASN A 246 5.38 -4.20 5.40
CA ASN A 246 5.12 -3.64 4.08
C ASN A 246 5.59 -2.20 3.88
N ALA A 247 6.20 -1.58 4.87
CA ALA A 247 6.91 -0.33 4.72
C ALA A 247 8.02 -0.23 5.76
N VAL A 248 9.13 0.41 5.37
CA VAL A 248 10.23 0.75 6.26
C VAL A 248 10.85 2.09 5.88
N SER A 249 10.96 3.01 6.82
CA SER A 249 11.55 4.34 6.62
C SER A 249 12.33 4.79 7.85
N LEU A 250 13.20 5.80 7.67
CA LEU A 250 13.84 6.44 8.80
C LEU A 250 12.84 7.24 9.64
N ASP A 251 13.02 7.23 10.95
CA ASP A 251 12.34 8.09 11.92
C ASP A 251 13.36 8.88 12.75
N GLY A 252 13.85 9.96 12.14
CA GLY A 252 15.04 10.68 12.63
C GLY A 252 16.32 9.85 12.43
N ASP A 253 17.37 10.22 13.17
CA ASP A 253 18.67 9.53 13.08
C ASP A 253 18.71 8.25 13.93
N GLU A 254 17.80 8.12 14.89
CA GLU A 254 17.86 7.11 15.97
C GLU A 254 16.83 5.96 15.78
N GLY A 255 15.97 6.00 14.77
CA GLY A 255 14.92 5.00 14.66
C GLY A 255 14.42 4.71 13.25
N PHE A 256 13.57 3.69 13.18
CA PHE A 256 12.85 3.31 11.97
C PHE A 256 11.35 3.26 12.23
N LEU A 257 10.54 3.69 11.27
CA LEU A 257 9.13 3.33 11.22
C LEU A 257 8.96 2.08 10.36
N VAL A 258 8.24 1.10 10.89
CA VAL A 258 7.95 -0.17 10.21
C VAL A 258 6.45 -0.39 10.23
N SER A 259 5.84 -0.48 9.07
CA SER A 259 4.43 -0.82 8.94
C SER A 259 4.24 -2.31 8.81
N ALA A 260 3.34 -2.87 9.64
CA ALA A 260 2.97 -4.27 9.61
C ALA A 260 1.47 -4.44 9.38
N ARG A 261 1.14 -4.99 8.23
CA ARG A 261 -0.24 -5.13 7.74
C ARG A 261 -1.08 -6.02 8.66
N ASN A 262 -0.60 -7.22 8.95
CA ASN A 262 -1.41 -8.23 9.62
C ASN A 262 -1.59 -7.97 11.11
N THR A 263 -0.79 -7.11 11.72
CA THR A 263 -1.02 -6.57 13.06
C THR A 263 -1.81 -5.26 13.05
N SER A 264 -1.97 -4.63 11.87
CA SER A 264 -2.52 -3.27 11.70
C SER A 264 -1.80 -2.23 12.57
N THR A 265 -0.48 -2.32 12.65
CA THR A 265 0.38 -1.54 13.54
C THR A 265 1.51 -0.88 12.76
N VAL A 266 1.85 0.33 13.15
CA VAL A 266 3.12 0.97 12.83
C VAL A 266 4.00 0.87 14.07
N TYR A 267 5.17 0.25 13.93
CA TYR A 267 6.18 0.11 14.97
C TYR A 267 7.26 1.17 14.80
N ARG A 268 7.72 1.76 15.89
CA ARG A 268 8.98 2.48 15.91
C ARG A 268 10.05 1.58 16.51
N LEU A 269 11.11 1.37 15.76
CA LEU A 269 12.26 0.60 16.21
C LEU A 269 13.39 1.56 16.58
N ASP A 270 14.04 1.32 17.70
CA ASP A 270 15.29 1.98 18.07
C ASP A 270 16.47 1.37 17.28
N ARG A 271 17.25 2.23 16.61
CA ARG A 271 18.34 1.81 15.71
C ARG A 271 19.54 1.22 16.44
N GLU A 272 19.78 1.56 17.73
CA GLU A 272 20.92 1.06 18.48
C GLU A 272 20.61 -0.29 19.15
N SER A 273 19.44 -0.40 19.78
CA SER A 273 19.05 -1.58 20.56
C SER A 273 18.27 -2.62 19.78
N ALA A 274 17.73 -2.27 18.58
CA ALA A 274 16.82 -3.06 17.80
C ALA A 274 15.53 -3.44 18.58
N SER A 275 15.12 -2.65 19.56
CA SER A 275 13.89 -2.84 20.31
C SER A 275 12.74 -2.02 19.76
N VAL A 276 11.49 -2.44 20.02
CA VAL A 276 10.29 -1.66 19.72
C VAL A 276 10.09 -0.59 20.78
N ASP A 277 10.23 0.68 20.41
CA ASP A 277 9.98 1.82 21.30
C ASP A 277 8.51 2.02 21.58
N TRP A 278 7.69 1.96 20.52
CA TRP A 278 6.25 2.10 20.63
C TRP A 278 5.50 1.44 19.44
N ARG A 279 4.20 1.24 19.67
CA ARG A 279 3.23 0.68 18.74
C ARG A 279 2.09 1.64 18.51
N LEU A 280 1.87 2.06 17.26
CA LEU A 280 0.72 2.87 16.88
C LEU A 280 -0.28 2.01 16.10
N GLY A 281 -1.46 1.80 16.66
CA GLY A 281 -2.51 0.94 16.07
C GLY A 281 -2.48 -0.51 16.57
N GLY A 282 -3.28 -1.35 15.94
CA GLY A 282 -3.38 -2.78 16.29
C GLY A 282 -4.02 -3.06 17.66
N HIS A 283 -3.79 -4.27 18.15
CA HIS A 283 -4.31 -4.72 19.46
C HIS A 283 -3.50 -4.22 20.64
N SER A 284 -2.21 -3.95 20.41
CA SER A 284 -1.22 -3.60 21.45
C SER A 284 -0.77 -2.15 21.33
N SER A 285 -1.65 -1.27 20.81
CA SER A 285 -1.32 0.16 20.66
C SER A 285 -0.95 0.81 21.98
N ASP A 286 0.17 1.55 22.00
CA ASP A 286 0.57 2.39 23.11
C ASP A 286 -0.18 3.74 23.09
N PHE A 287 -0.81 4.08 21.96
CA PHE A 287 -1.48 5.35 21.73
C PHE A 287 -3.01 5.23 21.91
N GLU A 288 -3.60 6.26 22.50
CA GLU A 288 -5.03 6.53 22.36
C GLU A 288 -5.27 7.18 20.99
N ILE A 289 -6.03 6.48 20.13
CA ILE A 289 -6.27 6.90 18.73
C ILE A 289 -7.72 7.35 18.59
N ASP A 290 -7.93 8.59 18.14
CA ASP A 290 -9.25 9.11 17.81
C ASP A 290 -9.96 8.25 16.78
N GLY A 291 -11.31 8.18 16.85
CA GLY A 291 -12.10 7.29 16.01
C GLY A 291 -11.81 7.43 14.51
N ASP A 292 -11.72 8.68 14.02
CA ASP A 292 -11.48 8.96 12.60
C ASP A 292 -10.01 8.79 12.18
N ALA A 293 -9.08 8.68 13.15
CA ALA A 293 -7.67 8.43 12.93
C ALA A 293 -7.30 6.94 12.90
N ARG A 294 -8.24 6.04 13.23
CA ARG A 294 -8.00 4.60 13.23
C ARG A 294 -7.81 4.08 11.83
N PHE A 295 -6.89 3.14 11.69
CA PHE A 295 -6.56 2.49 10.43
C PHE A 295 -6.43 0.98 10.61
N ALA A 296 -6.44 0.26 9.50
CA ALA A 296 -6.25 -1.18 9.48
C ALA A 296 -5.63 -1.66 8.16
N TRP A 297 -4.79 -2.69 8.24
CA TRP A 297 -4.15 -3.36 7.10
C TRP A 297 -3.29 -2.39 6.25
N GLN A 298 -2.81 -1.32 6.86
CA GLN A 298 -2.18 -0.16 6.24
C GLN A 298 -0.88 -0.49 5.51
N HIS A 299 -0.50 0.43 4.60
CA HIS A 299 0.76 0.44 3.88
C HIS A 299 1.39 1.85 3.93
N ASP A 300 2.66 1.95 3.53
CA ASP A 300 3.34 3.22 3.23
C ASP A 300 3.34 4.21 4.41
N ALA A 301 3.72 3.76 5.60
CA ALA A 301 3.76 4.61 6.79
C ALA A 301 5.07 5.39 6.87
N HIS A 302 4.99 6.74 6.82
CA HIS A 302 6.14 7.63 6.84
C HIS A 302 5.98 8.80 7.79
N ARG A 303 7.05 9.14 8.54
CA ARG A 303 7.15 10.41 9.25
C ARG A 303 7.44 11.54 8.27
N ARG A 304 6.67 12.62 8.37
CA ARG A 304 6.88 13.83 7.57
C ARG A 304 7.71 14.86 8.35
N ALA A 305 8.31 15.80 7.62
CA ALA A 305 9.19 16.82 8.22
C ALA A 305 8.51 17.69 9.29
N ASP A 306 7.18 17.78 9.28
CA ASP A 306 6.38 18.50 10.31
C ASP A 306 6.01 17.63 11.52
N GLY A 307 6.52 16.39 11.59
CA GLY A 307 6.27 15.43 12.67
C GLY A 307 4.99 14.60 12.51
N THR A 308 4.14 14.87 11.50
CA THR A 308 2.97 14.03 11.23
C THR A 308 3.39 12.69 10.63
N ILE A 309 2.53 11.66 10.75
CA ILE A 309 2.69 10.39 10.05
C ILE A 309 1.64 10.32 8.95
N THR A 310 2.07 9.96 7.73
CA THR A 310 1.16 9.61 6.64
C THR A 310 1.18 8.10 6.44
N LEU A 311 0.04 7.54 6.02
CA LEU A 311 -0.09 6.13 5.66
C LEU A 311 -1.29 5.92 4.72
N PHE A 312 -1.27 4.82 4.00
CA PHE A 312 -2.42 4.34 3.24
C PHE A 312 -3.22 3.34 4.09
N ASP A 313 -4.42 3.73 4.48
CA ASP A 313 -5.35 2.91 5.26
C ASP A 313 -6.15 2.02 4.30
N ASN A 314 -5.81 0.74 4.22
CA ASN A 314 -6.47 -0.19 3.31
C ASN A 314 -7.88 -0.53 3.76
N GLN A 315 -8.12 -0.60 5.07
CA GLN A 315 -9.35 -1.14 5.64
C GLN A 315 -9.64 -2.59 5.22
N SER A 316 -10.77 -3.11 5.63
CA SER A 316 -11.31 -4.38 5.17
C SER A 316 -12.85 -4.34 5.16
N GLU A 317 -13.48 -5.31 4.50
CA GLU A 317 -14.93 -5.45 4.53
C GLU A 317 -15.46 -5.66 5.96
N ASP A 318 -14.68 -6.33 6.80
CA ASP A 318 -15.02 -6.58 8.21
C ASP A 318 -14.96 -5.31 9.07
N ASP A 319 -14.09 -4.35 8.71
CA ASP A 319 -13.97 -3.06 9.38
C ASP A 319 -15.02 -2.05 8.89
N ALA A 320 -15.84 -2.41 7.89
CA ALA A 320 -16.90 -1.60 7.28
C ALA A 320 -16.44 -0.21 6.79
N GLY A 321 -15.16 -0.12 6.41
CA GLY A 321 -14.53 1.10 5.91
C GLY A 321 -14.17 1.03 4.44
N TRP A 322 -13.76 2.19 3.91
CA TRP A 322 -13.20 2.34 2.57
C TRP A 322 -11.74 2.73 2.67
N SER A 323 -10.95 2.34 1.68
CA SER A 323 -9.53 2.70 1.64
C SER A 323 -9.37 4.20 1.47
N ARG A 324 -8.34 4.76 2.13
CA ARG A 324 -8.06 6.19 2.14
C ARG A 324 -6.59 6.47 2.47
N GLY A 325 -6.08 7.60 2.01
CA GLY A 325 -4.85 8.15 2.54
C GLY A 325 -5.11 8.87 3.86
N LEU A 326 -4.23 8.75 4.84
CA LEU A 326 -4.33 9.44 6.13
C LEU A 326 -3.07 10.25 6.41
N ARG A 327 -3.30 11.42 7.04
CA ARG A 327 -2.27 12.20 7.72
C ARG A 327 -2.65 12.33 9.19
N LEU A 328 -1.79 11.90 10.08
CA LEU A 328 -2.02 11.79 11.52
C LEU A 328 -1.08 12.72 12.28
N ALA A 329 -1.60 13.47 13.24
CA ALA A 329 -0.80 14.10 14.27
C ALA A 329 -0.56 13.07 15.38
N VAL A 330 0.70 12.82 15.71
CA VAL A 330 1.11 11.85 16.71
C VAL A 330 1.89 12.59 17.80
N ASP A 331 1.38 12.53 19.02
CA ASP A 331 2.00 13.10 20.20
C ASP A 331 2.58 11.95 21.05
N GLU A 332 3.90 11.77 20.97
CA GLU A 332 4.61 10.69 21.65
C GLU A 332 4.77 10.94 23.16
N ASP A 333 4.71 12.20 23.62
CA ASP A 333 4.73 12.53 25.05
C ASP A 333 3.38 12.20 25.72
N ALA A 334 2.28 12.50 25.02
CA ALA A 334 0.93 12.24 25.50
C ALA A 334 0.40 10.84 25.11
N MET A 335 1.11 10.13 24.22
CA MET A 335 0.67 8.86 23.62
C MET A 335 -0.73 8.96 23.00
N THR A 336 -0.92 9.98 22.14
CA THR A 336 -2.19 10.20 21.42
C THR A 336 -1.98 10.37 19.93
N ALA A 337 -2.96 9.94 19.14
CA ALA A 337 -2.98 10.16 17.70
C ALA A 337 -4.35 10.66 17.23
N SER A 338 -4.34 11.69 16.39
CA SER A 338 -5.55 12.32 15.85
C SER A 338 -5.44 12.55 14.34
N LEU A 339 -6.59 12.61 13.67
CA LEU A 339 -6.66 12.86 12.24
C LEU A 339 -6.37 14.33 11.93
N VAL A 340 -5.41 14.57 11.02
CA VAL A 340 -5.15 15.89 10.42
C VAL A 340 -5.93 16.04 9.11
N THR A 341 -5.74 15.09 8.19
CA THR A 341 -6.38 15.09 6.87
C THR A 341 -6.60 13.66 6.41
N GLN A 342 -7.66 13.44 5.66
CA GLN A 342 -7.87 12.22 4.90
C GLN A 342 -8.04 12.51 3.41
N TYR A 343 -7.58 11.59 2.59
CA TYR A 343 -7.66 11.63 1.13
C TYR A 343 -8.53 10.48 0.67
N THR A 344 -9.73 10.80 0.16
CA THR A 344 -10.73 9.79 -0.23
C THR A 344 -11.04 9.89 -1.72
N PRO A 345 -11.22 8.76 -2.42
CA PRO A 345 -11.56 8.76 -3.84
C PRO A 345 -12.96 9.34 -4.07
N GLU A 346 -13.26 9.73 -5.33
CA GLU A 346 -14.61 10.21 -5.68
C GLU A 346 -15.71 9.18 -5.40
N GLN A 347 -15.36 7.90 -5.54
CA GLN A 347 -16.25 6.77 -5.27
C GLN A 347 -15.63 5.89 -4.18
N ASP A 348 -16.45 5.47 -3.24
CA ASP A 348 -16.06 4.53 -2.20
C ASP A 348 -15.39 3.29 -2.81
N ARG A 349 -14.15 3.01 -2.39
CA ARG A 349 -13.34 1.91 -2.91
C ARG A 349 -12.65 1.17 -1.78
N LEU A 350 -12.57 -0.14 -1.92
CA LEU A 350 -11.73 -0.98 -1.06
C LEU A 350 -10.54 -1.47 -1.88
N SER A 351 -9.33 -1.11 -1.45
CA SER A 351 -8.06 -1.61 -1.95
C SER A 351 -7.43 -2.50 -0.88
N ALA A 352 -7.59 -3.80 -1.03
CA ALA A 352 -7.25 -4.75 0.02
C ALA A 352 -5.74 -4.88 0.28
N THR A 353 -4.89 -4.48 -0.68
CA THR A 353 -3.43 -4.62 -0.59
C THR A 353 -2.72 -3.45 -1.25
N GLN A 354 -1.49 -3.20 -0.82
CA GLN A 354 -0.63 -2.14 -1.36
C GLN A 354 -1.26 -0.75 -1.18
N GLY A 355 -0.80 0.23 -1.92
CA GLY A 355 -1.22 1.61 -1.80
C GLY A 355 -0.13 2.47 -1.20
N ASN A 356 -0.09 3.72 -1.61
CA ASN A 356 0.89 4.68 -1.13
C ASN A 356 0.33 6.10 -1.10
N LEU A 357 1.04 6.97 -0.41
CA LEU A 357 0.71 8.37 -0.26
C LEU A 357 1.97 9.23 -0.38
N GLN A 358 2.10 9.96 -1.48
CA GLN A 358 3.24 10.79 -1.76
C GLN A 358 2.89 12.28 -1.66
N GLU A 359 3.59 13.02 -0.81
CA GLU A 359 3.50 14.48 -0.75
C GLU A 359 4.42 15.10 -1.80
N LEU A 360 3.88 15.95 -2.66
CA LEU A 360 4.62 16.68 -3.68
C LEU A 360 5.20 18.00 -3.14
N ALA A 361 6.27 18.49 -3.75
CA ALA A 361 6.92 19.74 -3.33
C ALA A 361 5.97 20.97 -3.30
N GLY A 362 4.88 20.95 -4.09
CA GLY A 362 3.82 21.96 -4.09
C GLY A 362 2.82 21.85 -2.93
N GLY A 363 2.90 20.80 -2.12
CA GLY A 363 1.99 20.47 -1.03
C GLY A 363 0.74 19.70 -1.45
N ASN A 364 0.58 19.36 -2.73
CA ASN A 364 -0.41 18.39 -3.18
C ASN A 364 0.01 16.98 -2.78
N VAL A 365 -0.94 16.06 -2.77
CA VAL A 365 -0.72 14.68 -2.36
C VAL A 365 -1.21 13.75 -3.45
N VAL A 366 -0.36 12.84 -3.89
CA VAL A 366 -0.71 11.74 -4.79
C VAL A 366 -0.97 10.49 -3.98
N VAL A 367 -2.09 9.83 -4.25
CA VAL A 367 -2.48 8.55 -3.66
C VAL A 367 -2.53 7.49 -4.74
N GLY A 368 -1.70 6.46 -4.60
CA GLY A 368 -1.78 5.23 -5.38
C GLY A 368 -2.70 4.24 -4.68
N TRP A 369 -3.75 3.76 -5.38
CA TRP A 369 -4.79 2.92 -4.77
C TRP A 369 -4.47 1.43 -4.78
N GLY A 370 -3.19 1.08 -4.67
CA GLY A 370 -2.71 -0.30 -4.48
C GLY A 370 -3.24 -1.30 -5.52
N SER A 371 -3.99 -2.28 -5.05
CA SER A 371 -4.57 -3.31 -5.92
C SER A 371 -5.67 -2.79 -6.86
N ARG A 372 -6.02 -1.53 -6.78
CA ARG A 372 -6.94 -0.88 -7.73
C ARG A 372 -6.13 -0.12 -8.78
N PRO A 373 -6.50 -0.18 -10.07
CA PRO A 373 -5.73 0.44 -11.15
C PRO A 373 -6.00 1.95 -11.27
N PHE A 374 -5.81 2.67 -10.16
CA PHE A 374 -6.04 4.12 -10.07
C PHE A 374 -4.92 4.79 -9.31
N TYR A 375 -4.71 6.06 -9.59
CA TYR A 375 -4.04 7.01 -8.72
C TYR A 375 -4.81 8.33 -8.76
N SER A 376 -4.72 9.12 -7.70
CA SER A 376 -5.44 10.38 -7.59
C SER A 376 -4.52 11.44 -7.01
N GLU A 377 -4.66 12.70 -7.45
CA GLU A 377 -4.01 13.83 -6.82
C GLU A 377 -5.02 14.68 -6.06
N PHE A 378 -4.64 15.11 -4.88
CA PHE A 378 -5.42 15.94 -3.97
C PHE A 378 -4.64 17.22 -3.63
N ASP A 379 -5.37 18.29 -3.27
CA ASP A 379 -4.73 19.38 -2.56
C ASP A 379 -4.44 18.96 -1.10
N ARG A 380 -3.64 19.79 -0.39
CA ARG A 380 -3.25 19.50 1.01
C ARG A 380 -4.43 19.33 1.97
N ASP A 381 -5.60 19.86 1.61
CA ASP A 381 -6.80 19.82 2.44
C ASP A 381 -7.71 18.63 2.10
N GLY A 382 -7.25 17.73 1.21
CA GLY A 382 -7.96 16.51 0.81
C GLY A 382 -8.99 16.71 -0.31
N THR A 383 -8.96 17.84 -1.03
CA THR A 383 -9.83 18.03 -2.20
C THR A 383 -9.25 17.35 -3.42
N LEU A 384 -10.01 16.46 -4.07
CA LEU A 384 -9.60 15.76 -5.29
C LEU A 384 -9.38 16.75 -6.45
N LEU A 385 -8.25 16.64 -7.11
CA LEU A 385 -7.86 17.44 -8.26
C LEU A 385 -8.00 16.64 -9.56
N TYR A 386 -7.45 15.44 -9.63
CA TYR A 386 -7.67 14.50 -10.74
C TYR A 386 -7.49 13.04 -10.31
N GLU A 387 -7.97 12.15 -11.17
CA GLU A 387 -7.88 10.70 -11.02
C GLU A 387 -7.56 10.03 -12.38
#